data_f19f77484b47d47323ea0fe87136e2f5
#
_entry.id   f19f77484b47d47323ea0fe87136e2f5
#
_cell.length_a   1.000
_cell.length_b   1.000
_cell.length_c   1.000
_cell.angle_alpha   90.00
_cell.angle_beta   90.00
_cell.angle_gamma   90.00
#
_symmetry.space_group_name_H-M   'P 1'
#
loop_
_entity.id
_entity.type
_entity.pdbx_description
1 polymer ?
#
loop_
_entity_poly.entity_id
_entity_poly.type
_entity_poly.pdbx_seq_one_letter_code
_entity_poly.pdbx_strand_id
1 'polypeptide(L)'
;MNIFSQHIMAERSQRVLKILCIHGYRQSGKIFKEKTGSFRKGLKKIPVEFVYVTAPNRIPSIESDVEEQFGWWFSTEENTYDALTKSHYCKGYEGTITFIKDVFLKQGPFDGVFSFSQGASLTSLLCAMNSEEGSIIKFKFAIMIAGFKSRSSQHDIFYEKPIKCASLHVYGETDQVIPKENSEKLAKYFENPVCYCHPGGHFVPASSQHRQVYIDFIQEFLSAVDTKVNST
;
A
#
# COMPACT_ATOMS: atom_id res chain seq x y z
N MET A 1 20.09 50.48 -24.11
CA MET A 1 18.72 50.11 -24.51
C MET A 1 18.69 48.62 -24.71
N ASN A 2 18.27 47.87 -23.76
CA ASN A 2 17.19 46.95 -23.78
C ASN A 2 17.09 46.20 -22.45
N ILE A 3 16.30 46.75 -21.59
CA ILE A 3 15.78 46.15 -20.38
C ILE A 3 14.57 45.37 -20.86
N PHE A 4 14.64 44.04 -20.94
CA PHE A 4 13.51 43.10 -20.90
C PHE A 4 14.03 41.67 -21.19
N SER A 5 14.81 41.18 -20.24
CA SER A 5 14.91 39.72 -20.02
C SER A 5 14.54 39.45 -18.58
N GLN A 6 13.31 39.79 -18.23
CA GLN A 6 12.73 39.32 -16.99
C GLN A 6 12.55 37.80 -17.11
N HIS A 7 13.29 37.11 -16.31
CA HIS A 7 13.17 35.69 -16.00
C HIS A 7 11.71 35.38 -15.68
N ILE A 8 11.02 34.79 -16.64
CA ILE A 8 9.90 33.92 -16.33
C ILE A 8 10.54 32.60 -15.87
N MET A 9 11.02 32.61 -14.62
CA MET A 9 11.17 31.39 -13.85
C MET A 9 9.73 30.94 -13.60
N ALA A 10 9.19 30.18 -14.52
CA ALA A 10 8.01 29.37 -14.22
C ALA A 10 8.41 28.55 -13.01
N GLU A 11 7.84 28.84 -11.85
CA GLU A 11 7.89 27.95 -10.69
C GLU A 11 7.35 26.60 -11.20
N ARG A 12 8.26 25.69 -11.51
CA ARG A 12 7.89 24.29 -11.74
C ARG A 12 7.31 23.82 -10.44
N SER A 13 5.99 23.81 -10.33
CA SER A 13 5.32 23.23 -9.18
C SER A 13 5.82 21.78 -9.07
N GLN A 14 6.59 21.52 -8.05
CA GLN A 14 7.14 20.19 -7.82
C GLN A 14 5.96 19.22 -7.69
N ARG A 15 5.89 18.22 -8.57
CA ARG A 15 4.80 17.24 -8.53
C ARG A 15 4.79 16.52 -7.19
N VAL A 16 3.64 16.49 -6.56
CA VAL A 16 3.39 15.75 -5.32
C VAL A 16 2.79 14.39 -5.68
N LEU A 17 3.43 13.30 -5.27
CA LEU A 17 2.86 11.95 -5.42
C LEU A 17 1.78 11.72 -4.37
N LYS A 18 0.61 11.25 -4.80
CA LYS A 18 -0.51 10.92 -3.93
C LYS A 18 -0.55 9.42 -3.66
N ILE A 19 -0.45 9.03 -2.39
CA ILE A 19 -0.30 7.64 -1.95
C ILE A 19 -1.49 7.24 -1.08
N LEU A 20 -2.22 6.22 -1.50
CA LEU A 20 -3.29 5.60 -0.72
C LEU A 20 -2.69 4.71 0.38
N CYS A 21 -3.13 4.89 1.62
CA CYS A 21 -2.65 4.15 2.78
C CYS A 21 -3.70 3.15 3.28
N ILE A 22 -3.36 1.86 3.26
CA ILE A 22 -4.22 0.72 3.57
C ILE A 22 -3.69 0.01 4.83
N HIS A 23 -4.45 0.09 5.92
CA HIS A 23 -4.06 -0.39 7.25
C HIS A 23 -4.11 -1.92 7.41
N GLY A 24 -3.52 -2.45 8.47
CA GLY A 24 -3.59 -3.87 8.85
C GLY A 24 -4.91 -4.23 9.54
N TYR A 25 -5.13 -5.54 9.75
CA TYR A 25 -6.27 -6.06 10.51
C TYR A 25 -6.29 -5.49 11.93
N ARG A 26 -7.49 -5.23 12.46
CA ARG A 26 -7.72 -4.59 13.77
C ARG A 26 -7.15 -3.17 13.88
N GLN A 27 -7.05 -2.47 12.78
CA GLN A 27 -6.70 -1.05 12.75
C GLN A 27 -7.82 -0.23 12.11
N SER A 28 -7.61 1.07 12.04
CA SER A 28 -8.36 2.04 11.25
C SER A 28 -7.38 2.94 10.50
N GLY A 29 -7.86 3.77 9.59
CA GLY A 29 -7.02 4.79 8.93
C GLY A 29 -6.38 5.73 9.94
N LYS A 30 -7.09 6.10 11.02
CA LYS A 30 -6.59 6.94 12.12
C LYS A 30 -5.44 6.24 12.84
N ILE A 31 -5.65 5.00 13.31
CA ILE A 31 -4.61 4.20 14.01
C ILE A 31 -3.38 4.04 13.12
N PHE A 32 -3.57 3.71 11.84
CA PHE A 32 -2.45 3.53 10.92
C PHE A 32 -1.69 4.82 10.65
N LYS A 33 -2.40 5.95 10.53
CA LYS A 33 -1.80 7.27 10.42
C LYS A 33 -0.93 7.60 11.66
N GLU A 34 -1.39 7.30 12.84
CA GLU A 34 -0.65 7.51 14.10
C GLU A 34 0.61 6.62 14.14
N LYS A 35 0.45 5.31 13.90
CA LYS A 35 1.55 4.33 13.90
C LYS A 35 2.63 4.62 12.85
N THR A 36 2.28 5.27 11.75
CA THR A 36 3.22 5.65 10.68
C THR A 36 3.74 7.09 10.79
N GLY A 37 3.58 7.74 11.94
CA GLY A 37 4.05 9.12 12.18
C GLY A 37 5.56 9.29 11.93
N SER A 38 6.39 8.39 12.45
CA SER A 38 7.84 8.40 12.25
C SER A 38 8.24 8.15 10.79
N PHE A 39 7.53 7.26 10.09
CA PHE A 39 7.70 7.01 8.66
C PHE A 39 7.45 8.28 7.85
N ARG A 40 6.30 8.94 8.04
CA ARG A 40 5.97 10.21 7.36
C ARG A 40 6.97 11.33 7.67
N LYS A 41 7.38 11.46 8.94
CA LYS A 41 8.42 12.42 9.34
C LYS A 41 9.74 12.15 8.62
N GLY A 42 10.06 10.87 8.39
CA GLY A 42 11.24 10.45 7.63
C GLY A 42 11.22 10.90 6.17
N LEU A 43 10.05 10.99 5.58
CA LEU A 43 9.83 11.36 4.17
C LEU A 43 9.46 12.84 3.97
N LYS A 44 9.58 13.70 4.98
CA LYS A 44 9.14 15.11 4.93
C LYS A 44 9.78 15.96 3.82
N LYS A 45 10.93 15.53 3.27
CA LYS A 45 11.63 16.20 2.17
C LYS A 45 11.21 15.66 0.79
N ILE A 46 10.45 14.60 0.74
CA ILE A 46 9.91 13.99 -0.48
C ILE A 46 8.51 14.56 -0.69
N PRO A 47 8.17 15.06 -1.87
CA PRO A 47 6.86 15.64 -2.16
C PRO A 47 5.81 14.52 -2.30
N VAL A 48 5.27 14.07 -1.17
CA VAL A 48 4.26 13.02 -1.08
C VAL A 48 3.08 13.45 -0.20
N GLU A 49 1.88 13.13 -0.64
CA GLU A 49 0.64 13.22 0.12
C GLU A 49 0.16 11.82 0.48
N PHE A 50 -0.15 11.57 1.74
CA PHE A 50 -0.67 10.30 2.23
C PHE A 50 -2.16 10.40 2.56
N VAL A 51 -2.99 9.60 1.91
CA VAL A 51 -4.44 9.50 2.13
C VAL A 51 -4.74 8.21 2.87
N TYR A 52 -5.21 8.31 4.11
CA TYR A 52 -5.51 7.17 4.96
C TYR A 52 -7.00 6.86 4.93
N VAL A 53 -7.36 5.62 4.66
CA VAL A 53 -8.74 5.15 4.61
C VAL A 53 -8.98 4.07 5.65
N THR A 54 -10.22 3.97 6.15
CA THR A 54 -10.64 2.93 7.09
C THR A 54 -11.41 1.86 6.34
N ALA A 55 -11.07 0.59 6.56
CA ALA A 55 -11.77 -0.56 5.99
C ALA A 55 -13.27 -0.56 6.34
N PRO A 56 -14.15 -1.04 5.47
CA PRO A 56 -15.59 -0.98 5.70
C PRO A 56 -16.10 -2.03 6.71
N ASN A 57 -15.35 -3.08 6.98
CA ASN A 57 -15.83 -4.18 7.81
C ASN A 57 -15.40 -3.97 9.27
N ARG A 58 -16.34 -3.50 10.10
CA ARG A 58 -16.13 -3.33 11.54
C ARG A 58 -15.99 -4.69 12.22
N ILE A 59 -14.99 -4.81 13.10
CA ILE A 59 -14.80 -5.99 13.94
C ILE A 59 -15.60 -5.79 15.22
N PRO A 60 -16.51 -6.71 15.58
CA PRO A 60 -17.26 -6.62 16.83
C PRO A 60 -16.31 -6.58 18.03
N SER A 61 -16.47 -5.60 18.91
CA SER A 61 -15.80 -5.53 20.21
C SER A 61 -16.80 -5.79 21.32
N ILE A 62 -16.40 -6.54 22.33
CA ILE A 62 -17.21 -6.79 23.53
C ILE A 62 -17.02 -5.64 24.55
N GLU A 63 -15.91 -4.91 24.44
CA GLU A 63 -15.55 -3.83 25.36
C GLU A 63 -15.95 -2.47 24.77
N SER A 64 -16.67 -1.66 25.56
CA SER A 64 -17.20 -0.36 25.11
C SER A 64 -16.12 0.73 24.95
N ASP A 65 -14.98 0.59 25.60
CA ASP A 65 -13.94 1.64 25.68
C ASP A 65 -12.75 1.41 24.73
N VAL A 66 -12.86 0.42 23.86
CA VAL A 66 -11.81 0.12 22.87
C VAL A 66 -12.07 0.87 21.56
N GLU A 67 -11.04 1.50 21.03
CA GLU A 67 -11.11 2.16 19.72
C GLU A 67 -11.59 1.18 18.65
N GLU A 68 -12.52 1.64 17.78
CA GLU A 68 -13.10 0.81 16.74
C GLU A 68 -12.05 0.19 15.83
N GLN A 69 -12.16 -1.12 15.61
CA GLN A 69 -11.25 -1.92 14.81
C GLN A 69 -11.93 -2.41 13.55
N PHE A 70 -11.16 -2.51 12.46
CA PHE A 70 -11.67 -2.86 11.15
C PHE A 70 -10.78 -3.89 10.44
N GLY A 71 -11.37 -4.58 9.45
CA GLY A 71 -10.68 -5.51 8.56
C GLY A 71 -11.15 -5.35 7.12
N TRP A 72 -10.32 -5.77 6.19
CA TRP A 72 -10.63 -5.70 4.76
C TRP A 72 -11.52 -6.86 4.31
N TRP A 73 -11.40 -8.00 4.95
CA TRP A 73 -12.31 -9.16 4.85
C TRP A 73 -12.08 -10.07 6.05
N PHE A 74 -12.98 -11.02 6.24
CA PHE A 74 -12.89 -12.05 7.25
C PHE A 74 -12.66 -13.43 6.61
N SER A 75 -11.88 -14.29 7.27
CA SER A 75 -11.55 -15.63 6.82
C SER A 75 -12.41 -16.73 7.44
N THR A 76 -13.35 -16.35 8.33
CA THR A 76 -14.30 -17.25 8.96
C THR A 76 -15.73 -16.72 8.91
N GLU A 77 -16.69 -17.56 9.22
CA GLU A 77 -18.11 -17.20 9.29
C GLU A 77 -18.39 -16.25 10.47
N GLU A 78 -17.64 -16.38 11.56
CA GLU A 78 -17.75 -15.60 12.81
C GLU A 78 -17.11 -14.21 12.71
N ASN A 79 -16.73 -13.75 11.53
CA ASN A 79 -16.06 -12.48 11.29
C ASN A 79 -14.69 -12.36 12.00
N THR A 80 -13.93 -13.45 12.01
CA THR A 80 -12.53 -13.43 12.42
C THR A 80 -11.61 -13.53 11.20
N TYR A 81 -10.32 -13.26 11.40
CA TYR A 81 -9.34 -13.31 10.35
C TYR A 81 -8.06 -14.01 10.83
N ASP A 82 -7.63 -14.98 10.07
CA ASP A 82 -6.33 -15.64 10.21
C ASP A 82 -5.52 -15.47 8.92
N ALA A 83 -4.33 -14.90 9.05
CA ALA A 83 -3.44 -14.61 7.93
C ALA A 83 -2.74 -15.86 7.36
N LEU A 84 -2.64 -16.93 8.14
CA LEU A 84 -1.83 -18.11 7.82
C LEU A 84 -2.66 -19.32 7.39
N THR A 85 -3.89 -19.40 7.86
CA THR A 85 -4.78 -20.53 7.58
C THR A 85 -5.50 -20.35 6.25
N LYS A 86 -5.45 -21.37 5.39
CA LYS A 86 -6.19 -21.40 4.12
C LYS A 86 -7.69 -21.47 4.41
N SER A 87 -8.46 -20.64 3.73
CA SER A 87 -9.91 -20.55 3.88
C SER A 87 -10.59 -20.40 2.52
N HIS A 88 -11.84 -20.86 2.42
CA HIS A 88 -12.72 -20.53 1.29
C HIS A 88 -13.60 -19.28 1.58
N TYR A 89 -13.60 -18.80 2.82
CA TYR A 89 -14.29 -17.55 3.18
C TYR A 89 -13.49 -16.32 2.80
N CYS A 90 -14.19 -15.30 2.33
CA CYS A 90 -13.68 -13.94 2.19
C CYS A 90 -14.81 -12.93 2.45
N LYS A 91 -15.54 -13.13 3.56
CA LYS A 91 -16.70 -12.31 3.91
C LYS A 91 -16.34 -10.83 4.02
N GLY A 92 -17.12 -9.97 3.36
CA GLY A 92 -16.89 -8.52 3.31
C GLY A 92 -15.91 -8.06 2.22
N TYR A 93 -15.29 -8.98 1.46
CA TYR A 93 -14.34 -8.63 0.42
C TYR A 93 -14.96 -7.83 -0.73
N GLU A 94 -16.12 -8.23 -1.23
CA GLU A 94 -16.81 -7.52 -2.32
C GLU A 94 -17.15 -6.08 -1.93
N GLY A 95 -17.65 -5.89 -0.69
CA GLY A 95 -17.89 -4.56 -0.11
C GLY A 95 -16.60 -3.74 -0.01
N THR A 96 -15.48 -4.39 0.33
CA THR A 96 -14.15 -3.76 0.33
C THR A 96 -13.74 -3.32 -1.06
N ILE A 97 -13.89 -4.13 -2.09
CA ILE A 97 -13.53 -3.75 -3.45
C ILE A 97 -14.41 -2.62 -3.97
N THR A 98 -15.71 -2.64 -3.68
CA THR A 98 -16.63 -1.54 -4.00
C THR A 98 -16.19 -0.24 -3.30
N PHE A 99 -15.85 -0.30 -2.02
CA PHE A 99 -15.34 0.83 -1.24
C PHE A 99 -14.02 1.37 -1.83
N ILE A 100 -13.07 0.51 -2.17
CA ILE A 100 -11.79 0.93 -2.76
C ILE A 100 -12.01 1.60 -4.13
N LYS A 101 -12.86 1.05 -4.99
CA LYS A 101 -13.22 1.68 -6.28
C LYS A 101 -13.78 3.09 -6.07
N ASP A 102 -14.64 3.25 -5.08
CA ASP A 102 -15.22 4.54 -4.68
C ASP A 102 -14.16 5.55 -4.21
N VAL A 103 -13.17 5.07 -3.42
CA VAL A 103 -12.01 5.87 -2.99
C VAL A 103 -11.19 6.34 -4.20
N PHE A 104 -10.91 5.45 -5.16
CA PHE A 104 -10.19 5.82 -6.38
C PHE A 104 -10.95 6.86 -7.21
N LEU A 105 -12.26 6.73 -7.34
CA LEU A 105 -13.11 7.67 -8.09
C LEU A 105 -13.21 9.04 -7.41
N LYS A 106 -13.38 9.07 -6.08
CA LYS A 106 -13.69 10.32 -5.34
C LYS A 106 -12.43 11.04 -4.86
N GLN A 107 -11.37 10.31 -4.55
CA GLN A 107 -10.16 10.85 -3.96
C GLN A 107 -8.92 10.67 -4.84
N GLY A 108 -9.01 9.91 -5.94
CA GLY A 108 -7.91 9.74 -6.90
C GLY A 108 -7.66 11.00 -7.76
N PRO A 109 -6.72 10.95 -8.70
CA PRO A 109 -5.87 9.77 -8.96
C PRO A 109 -4.82 9.55 -7.88
N PHE A 110 -4.48 8.28 -7.64
CA PHE A 110 -3.36 7.90 -6.78
C PHE A 110 -2.17 7.47 -7.63
N ASP A 111 -0.97 7.88 -7.23
CA ASP A 111 0.28 7.44 -7.87
C ASP A 111 0.75 6.10 -7.32
N GLY A 112 0.50 5.83 -6.03
CA GLY A 112 0.92 4.61 -5.37
C GLY A 112 0.02 4.19 -4.22
N VAL A 113 0.30 2.99 -3.70
CA VAL A 113 -0.36 2.42 -2.52
C VAL A 113 0.71 2.07 -1.48
N PHE A 114 0.49 2.47 -0.22
CA PHE A 114 1.29 2.09 0.94
C PHE A 114 0.44 1.29 1.91
N SER A 115 0.89 0.10 2.29
CA SER A 115 0.03 -0.84 3.00
C SER A 115 0.78 -1.71 4.01
N PHE A 116 0.03 -2.23 4.99
CA PHE A 116 0.56 -3.04 6.08
C PHE A 116 -0.27 -4.30 6.31
N SER A 117 0.39 -5.45 6.49
CA SER A 117 -0.20 -6.72 6.95
C SER A 117 -1.39 -7.16 6.06
N GLN A 118 -2.62 -7.31 6.59
CA GLN A 118 -3.82 -7.60 5.79
C GLN A 118 -4.02 -6.58 4.67
N GLY A 119 -3.76 -5.30 4.93
CA GLY A 119 -3.80 -4.26 3.90
C GLY A 119 -2.79 -4.48 2.79
N ALA A 120 -1.59 -5.02 3.10
CA ALA A 120 -0.60 -5.39 2.09
C ALA A 120 -1.04 -6.63 1.29
N SER A 121 -1.69 -7.59 1.92
CA SER A 121 -2.33 -8.70 1.20
C SER A 121 -3.44 -8.19 0.26
N LEU A 122 -4.30 -7.27 0.70
CA LEU A 122 -5.27 -6.60 -0.19
C LEU A 122 -4.57 -5.89 -1.34
N THR A 123 -3.51 -5.13 -1.06
CA THR A 123 -2.77 -4.39 -2.09
C THR A 123 -2.23 -5.31 -3.19
N SER A 124 -1.81 -6.53 -2.86
CA SER A 124 -1.39 -7.49 -3.88
C SER A 124 -2.52 -7.87 -4.86
N LEU A 125 -3.75 -7.98 -4.37
CA LEU A 125 -4.93 -8.20 -5.21
C LEU A 125 -5.25 -6.96 -6.07
N LEU A 126 -5.14 -5.75 -5.48
CA LEU A 126 -5.32 -4.49 -6.20
C LEU A 126 -4.27 -4.32 -7.31
N CYS A 127 -3.02 -4.77 -7.09
CA CYS A 127 -1.97 -4.76 -8.11
C CYS A 127 -2.33 -5.67 -9.30
N ALA A 128 -2.93 -6.83 -9.05
CA ALA A 128 -3.41 -7.69 -10.14
C ALA A 128 -4.55 -7.02 -10.92
N MET A 129 -5.55 -6.46 -10.21
CA MET A 129 -6.66 -5.72 -10.82
C MET A 129 -6.22 -4.46 -11.58
N ASN A 130 -5.14 -3.81 -11.13
CA ASN A 130 -4.57 -2.62 -11.77
C ASN A 130 -4.14 -2.90 -13.22
N SER A 131 -3.73 -4.13 -13.52
CA SER A 131 -3.30 -4.57 -14.85
C SER A 131 -4.47 -4.86 -15.81
N GLU A 132 -5.71 -4.96 -15.30
CA GLU A 132 -6.88 -5.24 -16.12
C GLU A 132 -7.26 -4.02 -16.98
N GLU A 133 -7.67 -4.28 -18.22
CA GLU A 133 -8.17 -3.24 -19.11
C GLU A 133 -9.48 -2.65 -18.55
N GLY A 134 -9.62 -1.32 -18.59
CA GLY A 134 -10.79 -0.62 -18.05
C GLY A 134 -10.88 -0.57 -16.52
N SER A 135 -9.90 -1.07 -15.78
CA SER A 135 -9.89 -1.00 -14.31
C SER A 135 -9.96 0.44 -13.83
N ILE A 136 -10.84 0.71 -12.85
CA ILE A 136 -10.90 1.98 -12.11
C ILE A 136 -9.70 2.11 -11.15
N ILE A 137 -9.19 0.98 -10.67
CA ILE A 137 -8.07 0.93 -9.73
C ILE A 137 -6.79 1.07 -10.56
N LYS A 138 -6.23 2.29 -10.63
CA LYS A 138 -5.00 2.60 -11.38
C LYS A 138 -4.00 3.34 -10.50
N PHE A 139 -2.80 2.77 -10.39
CA PHE A 139 -1.64 3.36 -9.70
C PHE A 139 -0.34 2.80 -10.30
N LYS A 140 0.79 3.42 -10.01
CA LYS A 140 2.08 3.10 -10.64
C LYS A 140 2.91 2.13 -9.80
N PHE A 141 2.80 2.22 -8.47
CA PHE A 141 3.63 1.42 -7.56
C PHE A 141 2.90 1.03 -6.27
N ALA A 142 3.40 0.01 -5.61
CA ALA A 142 2.94 -0.45 -4.32
C ALA A 142 4.11 -0.64 -3.33
N ILE A 143 3.94 -0.17 -2.09
CA ILE A 143 4.83 -0.45 -0.96
C ILE A 143 4.05 -1.32 0.02
N MET A 144 4.47 -2.55 0.18
CA MET A 144 3.78 -3.57 0.97
C MET A 144 4.65 -3.99 2.16
N ILE A 145 4.19 -3.67 3.38
CA ILE A 145 4.90 -4.00 4.61
C ILE A 145 4.27 -5.24 5.24
N ALA A 146 5.09 -6.25 5.54
CA ALA A 146 4.65 -7.54 6.08
C ALA A 146 3.48 -8.15 5.26
N GLY A 147 3.60 -8.07 3.92
CA GLY A 147 2.61 -8.60 2.98
C GLY A 147 2.70 -10.12 2.87
N PHE A 148 1.59 -10.74 2.49
CA PHE A 148 1.52 -12.19 2.25
C PHE A 148 0.45 -12.48 1.19
N LYS A 149 0.61 -13.62 0.48
CA LYS A 149 -0.43 -14.10 -0.44
C LYS A 149 -1.73 -14.34 0.34
N SER A 150 -2.84 -13.79 -0.14
CA SER A 150 -4.14 -14.08 0.46
C SER A 150 -4.37 -15.58 0.59
N ARG A 151 -4.89 -16.00 1.75
CA ARG A 151 -5.18 -17.41 2.06
C ARG A 151 -6.62 -17.81 1.71
N SER A 152 -7.45 -16.87 1.23
CA SER A 152 -8.75 -17.21 0.65
C SER A 152 -8.58 -17.84 -0.72
N SER A 153 -9.17 -19.03 -0.94
CA SER A 153 -9.11 -19.70 -2.23
C SER A 153 -9.79 -18.94 -3.37
N GLN A 154 -10.75 -18.08 -3.05
CA GLN A 154 -11.41 -17.20 -4.03
C GLN A 154 -10.46 -16.15 -4.62
N HIS A 155 -9.36 -15.88 -3.96
CA HIS A 155 -8.34 -14.93 -4.44
C HIS A 155 -7.22 -15.59 -5.25
N ASP A 156 -7.20 -16.94 -5.39
CA ASP A 156 -6.12 -17.63 -6.09
C ASP A 156 -5.99 -17.19 -7.56
N ILE A 157 -7.09 -16.83 -8.22
CA ILE A 157 -7.13 -16.32 -9.60
C ILE A 157 -6.24 -15.08 -9.82
N PHE A 158 -6.08 -14.24 -8.82
CA PHE A 158 -5.24 -13.01 -8.92
C PHE A 158 -3.74 -13.30 -8.96
N TYR A 159 -3.35 -14.54 -8.68
CA TYR A 159 -1.95 -14.97 -8.63
C TYR A 159 -1.60 -15.99 -9.73
N GLU A 160 -2.50 -16.23 -10.69
CA GLU A 160 -2.25 -17.16 -11.80
C GLU A 160 -1.28 -16.59 -12.83
N LYS A 161 -1.21 -15.27 -12.94
CA LYS A 161 -0.30 -14.55 -13.84
C LYS A 161 0.66 -13.67 -13.04
N PRO A 162 1.88 -13.41 -13.57
CA PRO A 162 2.78 -12.44 -12.97
C PRO A 162 2.15 -11.07 -12.83
N ILE A 163 2.26 -10.46 -11.66
CA ILE A 163 1.68 -9.15 -11.36
C ILE A 163 2.64 -8.07 -11.86
N LYS A 164 2.18 -7.25 -12.84
CA LYS A 164 2.96 -6.20 -13.51
C LYS A 164 2.83 -4.85 -12.79
N CYS A 165 3.14 -4.81 -11.52
CA CYS A 165 3.12 -3.59 -10.72
C CYS A 165 4.49 -3.40 -10.07
N ALA A 166 5.11 -2.23 -10.24
CA ALA A 166 6.33 -1.91 -9.52
C ALA A 166 6.06 -2.01 -8.02
N SER A 167 6.87 -2.79 -7.31
CA SER A 167 6.56 -3.13 -5.93
C SER A 167 7.80 -3.17 -5.02
N LEU A 168 7.63 -2.63 -3.81
CA LEU A 168 8.57 -2.75 -2.71
C LEU A 168 7.94 -3.61 -1.62
N HIS A 169 8.56 -4.75 -1.33
CA HIS A 169 8.16 -5.67 -0.27
C HIS A 169 9.11 -5.51 0.91
N VAL A 170 8.59 -5.05 2.05
CA VAL A 170 9.35 -4.84 3.28
C VAL A 170 8.85 -5.81 4.34
N TYR A 171 9.74 -6.57 4.96
CA TYR A 171 9.36 -7.57 5.96
C TYR A 171 10.42 -7.76 7.04
N GLY A 172 9.98 -8.21 8.21
CA GLY A 172 10.84 -8.40 9.36
C GLY A 172 11.43 -9.81 9.44
N GLU A 173 12.73 -9.90 9.74
CA GLU A 173 13.44 -11.16 9.96
C GLU A 173 12.83 -11.97 11.11
N THR A 174 12.34 -11.28 12.15
CA THR A 174 11.79 -11.88 13.37
C THR A 174 10.29 -11.68 13.52
N ASP A 175 9.59 -11.45 12.40
CA ASP A 175 8.13 -11.30 12.41
C ASP A 175 7.45 -12.62 12.79
N GLN A 176 6.76 -12.61 13.94
CA GLN A 176 6.03 -13.78 14.46
C GLN A 176 4.56 -13.82 14.03
N VAL A 177 4.05 -12.74 13.44
CA VAL A 177 2.67 -12.64 12.93
C VAL A 177 2.61 -13.07 11.47
N ILE A 178 3.51 -12.51 10.66
CA ILE A 178 3.69 -12.88 9.25
C ILE A 178 5.16 -13.29 9.05
N PRO A 179 5.47 -14.59 9.17
CA PRO A 179 6.82 -15.08 8.93
C PRO A 179 7.37 -14.57 7.59
N LYS A 180 8.64 -14.18 7.56
CA LYS A 180 9.28 -13.56 6.39
C LYS A 180 9.10 -14.37 5.11
N GLU A 181 9.07 -15.70 5.22
CA GLU A 181 8.89 -16.60 4.09
C GLU A 181 7.55 -16.38 3.36
N ASN A 182 6.52 -15.89 4.07
CA ASN A 182 5.23 -15.56 3.46
C ASN A 182 5.33 -14.28 2.61
N SER A 183 6.10 -13.29 3.07
CA SER A 183 6.36 -12.07 2.30
C SER A 183 7.27 -12.35 1.09
N GLU A 184 8.29 -13.17 1.25
CA GLU A 184 9.16 -13.63 0.17
C GLU A 184 8.38 -14.44 -0.89
N LYS A 185 7.44 -15.29 -0.44
CA LYS A 185 6.54 -16.02 -1.36
C LYS A 185 5.63 -15.08 -2.12
N LEU A 186 5.08 -14.04 -1.46
CA LEU A 186 4.27 -13.04 -2.14
C LEU A 186 5.08 -12.30 -3.22
N ALA A 187 6.30 -11.87 -2.92
CA ALA A 187 7.14 -11.16 -3.86
C ALA A 187 7.37 -11.94 -5.17
N LYS A 188 7.42 -13.28 -5.11
CA LYS A 188 7.59 -14.15 -6.30
C LYS A 188 6.44 -14.08 -7.32
N TYR A 189 5.30 -13.54 -6.95
CA TYR A 189 4.18 -13.31 -7.89
C TYR A 189 4.33 -12.00 -8.67
N PHE A 190 5.29 -11.13 -8.31
CA PHE A 190 5.50 -9.85 -8.97
C PHE A 190 6.64 -9.90 -9.98
N GLU A 191 6.51 -9.14 -11.07
CA GLU A 191 7.61 -8.90 -12.00
C GLU A 191 8.59 -7.90 -11.38
N ASN A 192 9.87 -8.30 -11.25
CA ASN A 192 10.95 -7.45 -10.72
C ASN A 192 10.67 -6.77 -9.35
N PRO A 193 10.27 -7.51 -8.32
CA PRO A 193 9.98 -6.94 -7.02
C PRO A 193 11.27 -6.45 -6.35
N VAL A 194 11.21 -5.29 -5.70
CA VAL A 194 12.25 -4.85 -4.76
C VAL A 194 11.91 -5.43 -3.38
N CYS A 195 12.86 -6.13 -2.76
CA CYS A 195 12.68 -6.74 -1.45
C CYS A 195 13.64 -6.14 -0.42
N TYR A 196 13.12 -5.86 0.77
CA TYR A 196 13.91 -5.36 1.90
C TYR A 196 13.54 -6.09 3.19
N CYS A 197 14.48 -6.86 3.74
CA CYS A 197 14.34 -7.52 5.02
C CYS A 197 14.99 -6.66 6.12
N HIS A 198 14.24 -6.35 7.18
CA HIS A 198 14.77 -5.64 8.34
C HIS A 198 14.86 -6.58 9.57
N PRO A 199 15.76 -6.33 10.54
CA PRO A 199 16.00 -7.27 11.65
C PRO A 199 14.86 -7.33 12.69
N GLY A 200 13.82 -6.50 12.58
CA GLY A 200 12.70 -6.45 13.52
C GLY A 200 11.55 -7.37 13.18
N GLY A 201 10.44 -7.23 13.93
CA GLY A 201 9.20 -8.02 13.81
C GLY A 201 8.10 -7.33 13.00
N HIS A 202 6.84 -7.49 13.46
CA HIS A 202 5.62 -7.06 12.75
C HIS A 202 5.30 -5.56 12.92
N PHE A 203 6.03 -4.69 12.24
CA PHE A 203 5.83 -3.23 12.26
C PHE A 203 6.36 -2.56 10.99
N VAL A 204 6.01 -1.29 10.81
CA VAL A 204 6.55 -0.44 9.72
C VAL A 204 7.92 0.10 10.16
N PRO A 205 9.06 -0.34 9.57
CA PRO A 205 10.37 0.13 9.96
C PRO A 205 10.58 1.57 9.47
N ALA A 206 10.81 2.51 10.41
CA ALA A 206 10.85 3.95 10.15
C ALA A 206 12.11 4.66 10.63
N SER A 207 13.07 3.93 11.22
CA SER A 207 14.34 4.51 11.66
C SER A 207 15.16 5.04 10.48
N SER A 208 16.17 5.85 10.77
CA SER A 208 17.07 6.41 9.74
C SER A 208 17.74 5.32 8.90
N GLN A 209 18.02 4.17 9.50
CA GLN A 209 18.65 3.02 8.85
C GLN A 209 17.75 2.42 7.76
N HIS A 210 16.41 2.41 7.97
CA HIS A 210 15.46 1.79 7.04
C HIS A 210 14.82 2.77 6.06
N ARG A 211 15.01 4.07 6.28
CA ARG A 211 14.33 5.13 5.52
C ARG A 211 14.74 5.18 4.06
N GLN A 212 16.02 4.91 3.79
CA GLN A 212 16.61 5.12 2.47
C GLN A 212 15.93 4.25 1.41
N VAL A 213 15.57 2.99 1.73
CA VAL A 213 14.90 2.11 0.77
C VAL A 213 13.57 2.67 0.27
N TYR A 214 12.81 3.34 1.13
CA TYR A 214 11.56 3.99 0.71
C TYR A 214 11.81 5.23 -0.14
N ILE A 215 12.82 6.02 0.22
CA ILE A 215 13.20 7.23 -0.51
C ILE A 215 13.61 6.87 -1.91
N ASP A 216 14.54 5.92 -2.07
CA ASP A 216 15.07 5.48 -3.36
C ASP A 216 13.93 4.97 -4.24
N PHE A 217 13.07 4.09 -3.70
CA PHE A 217 11.94 3.55 -4.45
C PHE A 217 10.93 4.61 -4.88
N ILE A 218 10.56 5.56 -4.01
CA ILE A 218 9.60 6.62 -4.35
C ILE A 218 10.18 7.62 -5.36
N GLN A 219 11.49 7.92 -5.27
CA GLN A 219 12.16 8.86 -6.17
C GLN A 219 12.14 8.41 -7.64
N GLU A 220 12.13 7.11 -7.93
CA GLU A 220 11.98 6.59 -9.29
C GLU A 220 10.72 7.13 -9.98
N PHE A 221 9.62 7.28 -9.22
CA PHE A 221 8.33 7.74 -9.74
C PHE A 221 8.19 9.28 -9.79
N LEU A 222 9.00 10.00 -9.04
CA LEU A 222 9.12 11.45 -9.16
C LEU A 222 9.90 11.83 -10.43
N SER A 223 10.99 11.14 -10.71
CA SER A 223 11.90 11.43 -11.83
C SER A 223 11.34 11.04 -13.20
N ALA A 224 10.57 9.95 -13.28
CA ALA A 224 10.04 9.41 -14.54
C ALA A 224 9.05 10.34 -15.29
N VAL A 225 8.65 11.45 -14.68
CA VAL A 225 7.72 12.42 -15.28
C VAL A 225 8.45 13.57 -15.95
N ASP A 226 9.63 13.94 -15.47
CA ASP A 226 10.42 15.03 -16.07
C ASP A 226 10.94 14.68 -17.46
N THR A 227 11.11 13.40 -17.77
CA THR A 227 11.58 12.93 -19.09
C THR A 227 10.51 12.95 -20.18
N LYS A 228 9.22 12.86 -19.86
CA LYS A 228 8.13 12.92 -20.86
C LYS A 228 7.76 14.34 -21.31
N VAL A 229 8.13 15.37 -20.57
CA VAL A 229 7.85 16.77 -20.92
C VAL A 229 8.92 17.36 -21.85
N ASN A 230 10.09 16.72 -21.94
CA ASN A 230 11.19 17.20 -22.79
C ASN A 230 11.25 16.52 -24.17
N SER A 231 10.26 15.70 -24.56
CA SER A 231 10.21 14.94 -25.82
C SER A 231 8.98 15.27 -26.70
N THR A 232 8.36 16.46 -26.51
CA THR A 232 7.31 17.00 -27.40
C THR A 232 7.68 18.36 -27.95
#